data_5778f4fa67d84567f2201ac06ac98e8c
#
_entry.id   5778f4fa67d84567f2201ac06ac98e8c
#
_cell.length_a   1.000
_cell.length_b   1.000
_cell.length_c   1.000
_cell.angle_alpha   90.00
_cell.angle_beta   90.00
_cell.angle_gamma   90.00
#
_symmetry.space_group_name_H-M   'P 1'
#
loop_
_entity.id
_entity.type
_entity.pdbx_description
1 polymer ?
#
loop_
_entity_poly.entity_id
_entity_poly.type
_entity_poly.pdbx_seq_one_letter_code
_entity_poly.pdbx_strand_id
1 'polypeptide(L)'
;AARLEIGKRCDLIDPDAWAFTWVVDAPLFKPTGDAEAEGDVALGHSAWTAVHHAFTSPKPEWLDTFDQDPGNALVYAYDIVCNGNEIGGGSIRIHRRDVQNRVFKVMGIGEEEAQTQFGFLLDAFKFGAPPHGGIAFGWDRIVSLLTKSESIRDVIAFPKSGGGYDPLTDAPAPITPAQRKEAGVDAKPKKRGEEDAQASGEKQGA
;
A
#
# COMPACT_ATOMS: atom_id res chain seq x y z
N ALA A 1 -8.46 -10.13 -17.52
CA ALA A 1 -8.32 -9.79 -18.94
C ALA A 1 -9.26 -10.60 -19.82
N ALA A 2 -9.16 -11.96 -19.93
CA ALA A 2 -9.95 -12.79 -20.85
C ALA A 2 -11.46 -12.63 -20.67
N ARG A 3 -11.97 -12.63 -19.44
CA ARG A 3 -13.41 -12.49 -19.17
C ARG A 3 -14.00 -11.19 -19.75
N LEU A 4 -13.31 -10.08 -19.60
CA LEU A 4 -13.78 -8.79 -20.13
C LEU A 4 -13.74 -8.76 -21.65
N GLU A 5 -12.71 -9.34 -22.27
CA GLU A 5 -12.60 -9.43 -23.72
C GLU A 5 -13.71 -10.29 -24.33
N ILE A 6 -13.99 -11.43 -23.73
CA ILE A 6 -15.12 -12.29 -24.14
C ILE A 6 -16.45 -11.56 -23.95
N GLY A 7 -16.64 -10.89 -22.81
CA GLY A 7 -17.85 -10.11 -22.54
C GLY A 7 -18.10 -9.03 -23.59
N LYS A 8 -17.06 -8.30 -24.01
CA LYS A 8 -17.14 -7.29 -25.06
C LYS A 8 -17.47 -7.91 -26.42
N ARG A 9 -16.75 -8.98 -26.83
CA ARG A 9 -16.97 -9.65 -28.14
C ARG A 9 -18.32 -10.28 -28.28
N CYS A 10 -18.90 -10.75 -27.20
CA CYS A 10 -20.20 -11.40 -27.16
C CYS A 10 -21.34 -10.44 -26.78
N ASP A 11 -21.08 -9.14 -26.65
CA ASP A 11 -22.05 -8.11 -26.26
C ASP A 11 -22.81 -8.45 -24.96
N LEU A 12 -22.07 -9.00 -23.98
CA LEU A 12 -22.61 -9.41 -22.68
C LEU A 12 -22.50 -8.32 -21.61
N ILE A 13 -21.86 -7.20 -21.92
CA ILE A 13 -21.64 -6.09 -20.97
C ILE A 13 -22.62 -4.99 -21.33
N ASP A 14 -23.61 -4.77 -20.46
CA ASP A 14 -24.52 -3.63 -20.57
C ASP A 14 -23.75 -2.34 -20.20
N PRO A 15 -23.60 -1.38 -21.15
CA PRO A 15 -22.85 -0.15 -20.91
C PRO A 15 -23.54 0.82 -19.95
N ASP A 16 -24.82 0.60 -19.66
CA ASP A 16 -25.63 1.44 -18.76
C ASP A 16 -25.81 0.81 -17.38
N ALA A 17 -25.36 -0.43 -17.17
CA ALA A 17 -25.47 -1.10 -15.90
C ALA A 17 -24.49 -0.55 -14.86
N TRP A 18 -24.94 -0.44 -13.62
CA TRP A 18 -24.14 -0.15 -12.44
C TRP A 18 -24.06 -1.41 -11.57
N ALA A 19 -23.03 -2.22 -11.79
CA ALA A 19 -22.82 -3.47 -11.08
C ALA A 19 -21.84 -3.27 -9.91
N PHE A 20 -22.38 -3.27 -8.69
CA PHE A 20 -21.60 -3.14 -7.46
C PHE A 20 -21.28 -4.49 -6.85
N THR A 21 -20.10 -4.63 -6.28
CA THR A 21 -19.71 -5.77 -5.45
C THR A 21 -18.76 -5.33 -4.34
N TRP A 22 -18.73 -6.11 -3.24
CA TRP A 22 -17.76 -5.97 -2.19
C TRP A 22 -16.68 -7.03 -2.33
N VAL A 23 -15.44 -6.63 -2.16
CA VAL A 23 -14.31 -7.53 -1.96
C VAL A 23 -14.01 -7.52 -0.47
N VAL A 24 -14.06 -8.69 0.14
CA VAL A 24 -13.85 -8.91 1.59
C VAL A 24 -12.98 -10.14 1.79
N ASP A 25 -12.61 -10.42 3.03
CA ASP A 25 -11.86 -11.63 3.40
C ASP A 25 -10.47 -11.73 2.76
N ALA A 26 -9.81 -10.58 2.63
CA ALA A 26 -8.42 -10.54 2.18
C ALA A 26 -7.48 -11.15 3.24
N PRO A 27 -6.33 -11.70 2.85
CA PRO A 27 -5.29 -12.13 3.78
C PRO A 27 -4.79 -10.96 4.64
N LEU A 28 -4.50 -11.23 5.92
CA LEU A 28 -3.89 -10.24 6.82
C LEU A 28 -2.41 -10.04 6.47
N PHE A 29 -1.72 -11.13 6.19
CA PHE A 29 -0.30 -11.14 5.84
C PHE A 29 -0.06 -11.87 4.52
N LYS A 30 1.05 -11.54 3.87
CA LYS A 30 1.62 -12.29 2.74
C LYS A 30 3.11 -12.54 2.98
N PRO A 31 3.70 -13.56 2.35
CA PRO A 31 5.15 -13.77 2.39
C PRO A 31 5.89 -12.55 1.88
N THR A 32 6.98 -12.16 2.53
CA THR A 32 7.80 -11.00 2.15
C THR A 32 8.36 -11.15 0.73
N GLY A 33 8.80 -12.35 0.35
CA GLY A 33 9.28 -12.62 -1.00
C GLY A 33 8.23 -12.44 -2.09
N ASP A 34 6.95 -12.73 -1.81
CA ASP A 34 5.84 -12.50 -2.75
C ASP A 34 5.57 -10.99 -2.90
N ALA A 35 5.63 -10.22 -1.81
CA ALA A 35 5.48 -8.77 -1.85
C ALA A 35 6.57 -8.11 -2.72
N GLU A 36 7.82 -8.50 -2.54
CA GLU A 36 8.95 -8.00 -3.32
C GLU A 36 8.84 -8.37 -4.81
N ALA A 37 8.38 -9.58 -5.13
CA ALA A 37 8.14 -10.02 -6.50
C ALA A 37 7.02 -9.24 -7.19
N GLU A 38 6.03 -8.75 -6.44
CA GLU A 38 4.96 -7.86 -6.90
C GLU A 38 5.39 -6.39 -7.01
N GLY A 39 6.60 -6.05 -6.51
CA GLY A 39 7.15 -4.70 -6.52
C GLY A 39 6.73 -3.85 -5.32
N ASP A 40 6.15 -4.46 -4.31
CA ASP A 40 5.79 -3.81 -3.05
C ASP A 40 7.02 -3.68 -2.13
N VAL A 41 7.01 -2.64 -1.31
CA VAL A 41 8.00 -2.49 -0.24
C VAL A 41 7.49 -3.21 1.00
N ALA A 42 8.15 -4.30 1.35
CA ALA A 42 7.84 -5.02 2.58
C ALA A 42 8.13 -4.15 3.81
N LEU A 43 7.18 -4.09 4.74
CA LEU A 43 7.38 -3.47 6.04
C LEU A 43 7.79 -4.54 7.06
N GLY A 44 8.85 -4.28 7.81
CA GLY A 44 9.40 -5.21 8.80
C GLY A 44 10.49 -6.14 8.26
N HIS A 45 10.94 -7.08 9.10
CA HIS A 45 12.16 -7.88 8.86
C HIS A 45 11.92 -9.40 8.94
N SER A 46 10.67 -9.84 8.99
CA SER A 46 10.33 -11.27 9.05
C SER A 46 9.98 -11.83 7.66
N ALA A 47 9.59 -13.10 7.64
CA ALA A 47 9.06 -13.77 6.45
C ALA A 47 7.65 -13.28 6.05
N TRP A 48 7.02 -12.43 6.86
CA TRP A 48 5.65 -11.95 6.68
C TRP A 48 5.56 -10.43 6.66
N THR A 49 4.79 -9.88 5.74
CA THR A 49 4.42 -8.47 5.69
C THR A 49 2.90 -8.30 5.58
N ALA A 50 2.37 -7.16 6.00
CA ALA A 50 0.93 -6.90 5.89
C ALA A 50 0.51 -6.72 4.43
N VAL A 51 -0.65 -7.28 4.05
CA VAL A 51 -1.20 -7.13 2.68
C VAL A 51 -1.65 -5.70 2.43
N HIS A 52 -2.40 -5.11 3.36
CA HIS A 52 -2.85 -3.71 3.27
C HIS A 52 -1.87 -2.79 4.03
N HIS A 53 -1.96 -2.77 5.36
CA HIS A 53 -1.01 -2.08 6.23
C HIS A 53 -1.11 -2.62 7.66
N ALA A 54 -0.07 -2.37 8.46
CA ALA A 54 0.11 -2.92 9.80
C ALA A 54 -0.95 -2.49 10.85
N PHE A 55 -1.82 -1.54 10.52
CA PHE A 55 -2.85 -1.00 11.45
C PHE A 55 -4.25 -1.53 11.16
N THR A 56 -4.41 -2.42 10.19
CA THR A 56 -5.69 -3.06 9.88
C THR A 56 -5.96 -4.19 10.85
N SER A 57 -7.17 -4.24 11.41
CA SER A 57 -7.55 -5.26 12.39
C SER A 57 -7.64 -6.64 11.74
N PRO A 58 -7.14 -7.69 12.40
CA PRO A 58 -7.57 -9.05 12.10
C PRO A 58 -9.10 -9.12 12.23
N LYS A 59 -9.74 -10.02 11.48
CA LYS A 59 -11.17 -10.33 11.70
C LYS A 59 -11.39 -10.87 13.11
N PRO A 60 -12.60 -10.69 13.69
CA PRO A 60 -12.89 -11.10 15.06
C PRO A 60 -12.54 -12.55 15.38
N GLU A 61 -12.80 -13.45 14.44
CA GLU A 61 -12.51 -14.89 14.58
C GLU A 61 -11.00 -15.22 14.59
N TRP A 62 -10.17 -14.29 14.13
CA TRP A 62 -8.72 -14.45 14.07
C TRP A 62 -7.97 -13.71 15.19
N LEU A 63 -8.65 -12.87 15.99
CA LEU A 63 -7.99 -12.02 17.00
C LEU A 63 -7.10 -12.78 17.98
N ASP A 64 -7.44 -14.02 18.30
CA ASP A 64 -6.68 -14.82 19.27
C ASP A 64 -5.57 -15.68 18.63
N THR A 65 -5.64 -15.93 17.32
CA THR A 65 -4.82 -16.95 16.65
C THR A 65 -4.03 -16.47 15.43
N PHE A 66 -4.22 -15.24 14.96
CA PHE A 66 -3.59 -14.74 13.72
C PHE A 66 -2.06 -14.81 13.72
N ASP A 67 -1.43 -14.74 14.88
CA ASP A 67 0.02 -14.82 15.02
C ASP A 67 0.55 -16.29 15.10
N GLN A 68 -0.34 -17.25 15.30
CA GLN A 68 -0.04 -18.68 15.27
C GLN A 68 -0.18 -19.25 13.85
N ASP A 69 -1.06 -18.67 13.03
CA ASP A 69 -1.31 -19.07 11.64
C ASP A 69 -1.42 -17.85 10.72
N PRO A 70 -0.33 -17.08 10.53
CA PRO A 70 -0.36 -15.84 9.77
C PRO A 70 -0.70 -16.04 8.29
N GLY A 71 -0.43 -17.20 7.73
CA GLY A 71 -0.70 -17.52 6.32
C GLY A 71 -2.19 -17.67 5.99
N ASN A 72 -3.03 -17.98 6.97
CA ASN A 72 -4.47 -18.13 6.78
C ASN A 72 -5.29 -17.02 7.44
N ALA A 73 -4.66 -16.18 8.26
CA ALA A 73 -5.34 -15.11 8.97
C ALA A 73 -5.95 -14.09 8.00
N LEU A 74 -7.22 -13.72 8.25
CA LEU A 74 -7.96 -12.77 7.44
C LEU A 74 -8.01 -11.39 8.11
N VAL A 75 -7.97 -10.35 7.27
CA VAL A 75 -8.07 -8.95 7.67
C VAL A 75 -9.52 -8.47 7.64
N TYR A 76 -9.85 -7.52 8.51
CA TYR A 76 -11.15 -6.84 8.48
C TYR A 76 -11.07 -5.60 7.57
N ALA A 77 -10.79 -5.85 6.29
CA ALA A 77 -10.79 -4.86 5.23
C ALA A 77 -11.90 -5.14 4.22
N TYR A 78 -12.25 -4.14 3.46
CA TYR A 78 -13.32 -4.19 2.47
C TYR A 78 -13.07 -3.16 1.38
N ASP A 79 -13.31 -3.56 0.12
CA ASP A 79 -13.29 -2.68 -1.02
C ASP A 79 -14.63 -2.74 -1.75
N ILE A 80 -15.10 -1.58 -2.19
CA ILE A 80 -16.28 -1.49 -3.06
C ILE A 80 -15.82 -1.33 -4.51
N VAL A 81 -16.34 -2.20 -5.35
CA VAL A 81 -16.02 -2.26 -6.77
C VAL A 81 -17.29 -1.98 -7.58
N CYS A 82 -17.19 -1.13 -8.59
CA CYS A 82 -18.24 -0.85 -9.54
C CYS A 82 -17.74 -1.12 -10.96
N ASN A 83 -18.46 -1.94 -11.71
CA ASN A 83 -18.13 -2.30 -13.10
C ASN A 83 -16.67 -2.76 -13.29
N GLY A 84 -16.12 -3.49 -12.30
CA GLY A 84 -14.74 -3.96 -12.32
C GLY A 84 -13.69 -2.94 -11.87
N ASN A 85 -14.09 -1.73 -11.48
CA ASN A 85 -13.22 -0.71 -10.93
C ASN A 85 -13.44 -0.60 -9.42
N GLU A 86 -12.38 -0.71 -8.64
CA GLU A 86 -12.39 -0.34 -7.22
C GLU A 86 -12.62 1.16 -7.11
N ILE A 87 -13.73 1.56 -6.52
CA ILE A 87 -14.12 2.96 -6.33
C ILE A 87 -13.92 3.46 -4.91
N GLY A 88 -13.66 2.56 -3.98
CA GLY A 88 -13.36 2.90 -2.60
C GLY A 88 -12.97 1.68 -1.81
N GLY A 89 -12.26 1.90 -0.72
CA GLY A 89 -11.85 0.85 0.19
C GLY A 89 -11.58 1.37 1.59
N GLY A 90 -11.54 0.45 2.53
CA GLY A 90 -11.34 0.76 3.92
C GLY A 90 -11.13 -0.45 4.80
N SER A 91 -11.04 -0.20 6.08
CA SER A 91 -10.88 -1.27 7.06
C SER A 91 -11.31 -0.84 8.46
N ILE A 92 -11.57 -1.83 9.28
CA ILE A 92 -11.60 -1.67 10.73
C ILE A 92 -10.15 -1.62 11.20
N ARG A 93 -9.84 -0.66 12.07
CA ARG A 93 -8.49 -0.43 12.56
C ARG A 93 -8.23 -1.17 13.87
N ILE A 94 -6.97 -1.51 14.10
CA ILE A 94 -6.55 -1.94 15.42
C ILE A 94 -6.64 -0.74 16.35
N HIS A 95 -7.36 -0.89 17.46
CA HIS A 95 -7.48 0.12 18.52
C HIS A 95 -6.90 -0.36 19.86
N ARG A 96 -6.48 -1.62 19.93
CA ARG A 96 -5.87 -2.25 21.10
C ARG A 96 -4.36 -2.38 20.91
N ARG A 97 -3.60 -1.85 21.87
CA ARG A 97 -2.13 -1.89 21.82
C ARG A 97 -1.55 -3.30 21.82
N ASP A 98 -2.16 -4.22 22.59
CA ASP A 98 -1.71 -5.61 22.65
C ASP A 98 -1.84 -6.32 21.30
N VAL A 99 -2.94 -6.10 20.59
CA VAL A 99 -3.15 -6.63 19.22
C VAL A 99 -2.14 -6.02 18.26
N GLN A 100 -1.91 -4.70 18.32
CA GLN A 100 -0.95 -4.01 17.47
C GLN A 100 0.48 -4.53 17.66
N ASN A 101 0.89 -4.75 18.90
CA ASN A 101 2.21 -5.29 19.19
C ASN A 101 2.39 -6.72 18.65
N ARG A 102 1.34 -7.54 18.67
CA ARG A 102 1.36 -8.89 18.08
C ARG A 102 1.49 -8.84 16.56
N VAL A 103 0.77 -7.92 15.89
CA VAL A 103 0.91 -7.72 14.44
C VAL A 103 2.35 -7.31 14.09
N PHE A 104 2.93 -6.34 14.79
CA PHE A 104 4.31 -5.93 14.58
C PHE A 104 5.30 -7.09 14.81
N LYS A 105 5.07 -7.91 15.83
CA LYS A 105 5.90 -9.08 16.10
C LYS A 105 5.88 -10.09 14.96
N VAL A 106 4.71 -10.36 14.35
CA VAL A 106 4.61 -11.24 13.17
C VAL A 106 5.43 -10.67 12.01
N MET A 107 5.44 -9.36 11.84
CA MET A 107 6.20 -8.67 10.79
C MET A 107 7.70 -8.51 11.14
N GLY A 108 8.14 -8.89 12.34
CA GLY A 108 9.54 -8.76 12.77
C GLY A 108 9.93 -7.33 13.14
N ILE A 109 8.96 -6.46 13.46
CA ILE A 109 9.21 -5.11 13.95
C ILE A 109 9.35 -5.15 15.47
N GLY A 110 10.53 -4.82 15.97
CA GLY A 110 10.82 -4.79 17.42
C GLY A 110 10.17 -3.61 18.13
N GLU A 111 10.11 -3.66 19.46
CA GLU A 111 9.47 -2.60 20.28
C GLU A 111 10.13 -1.23 20.09
N GLU A 112 11.46 -1.16 20.05
CA GLU A 112 12.21 0.09 19.86
C GLU A 112 11.94 0.70 18.47
N GLU A 113 11.93 -0.13 17.45
CA GLU A 113 11.62 0.27 16.07
C GLU A 113 10.18 0.74 15.96
N ALA A 114 9.22 -0.02 16.51
CA ALA A 114 7.81 0.34 16.55
C ALA A 114 7.60 1.69 17.28
N GLN A 115 8.30 1.92 18.40
CA GLN A 115 8.22 3.19 19.11
C GLN A 115 8.84 4.35 18.33
N THR A 116 9.94 4.11 17.61
CA THR A 116 10.59 5.14 16.78
C THR A 116 9.73 5.53 15.59
N GLN A 117 9.13 4.56 14.90
CA GLN A 117 8.35 4.82 13.69
C GLN A 117 6.90 5.22 13.98
N PHE A 118 6.27 4.61 14.99
CA PHE A 118 4.84 4.70 15.26
C PHE A 118 4.50 5.10 16.69
N GLY A 119 5.48 5.61 17.46
CA GLY A 119 5.33 5.94 18.87
C GLY A 119 4.13 6.85 19.16
N PHE A 120 3.90 7.85 18.32
CA PHE A 120 2.75 8.76 18.45
C PHE A 120 1.40 8.02 18.43
N LEU A 121 1.24 7.01 17.57
CA LEU A 121 0.04 6.19 17.50
C LEU A 121 -0.07 5.24 18.69
N LEU A 122 1.03 4.56 19.03
CA LEU A 122 1.07 3.65 20.16
C LEU A 122 0.80 4.35 21.49
N ASP A 123 1.25 5.59 21.62
CA ASP A 123 0.98 6.43 22.78
C ASP A 123 -0.47 6.90 22.82
N ALA A 124 -1.08 7.21 21.67
CA ALA A 124 -2.49 7.53 21.60
C ALA A 124 -3.39 6.38 22.10
N PHE A 125 -3.03 5.13 21.86
CA PHE A 125 -3.78 3.97 22.37
C PHE A 125 -3.84 3.89 23.91
N LYS A 126 -2.91 4.52 24.62
CA LYS A 126 -2.91 4.60 26.10
C LYS A 126 -4.10 5.39 26.64
N PHE A 127 -4.69 6.26 25.82
CA PHE A 127 -5.84 7.09 26.20
C PHE A 127 -7.17 6.43 25.88
N GLY A 128 -7.18 5.17 25.44
CA GLY A 128 -8.41 4.41 25.20
C GLY A 128 -9.07 4.74 23.86
N ALA A 129 -8.36 4.52 22.77
CA ALA A 129 -8.93 4.67 21.44
C ALA A 129 -10.19 3.79 21.27
N PRO A 130 -11.32 4.34 20.80
CA PRO A 130 -12.51 3.55 20.53
C PRO A 130 -12.30 2.62 19.34
N PRO A 131 -13.12 1.55 19.20
CA PRO A 131 -13.24 0.83 17.94
C PRO A 131 -13.55 1.83 16.82
N HIS A 132 -12.78 1.79 15.75
CA HIS A 132 -12.93 2.73 14.63
C HIS A 132 -12.55 2.07 13.31
N GLY A 133 -13.01 2.66 12.26
CA GLY A 133 -12.75 2.27 10.89
C GLY A 133 -13.21 3.37 9.95
N GLY A 134 -13.13 3.11 8.66
CA GLY A 134 -13.55 4.09 7.67
C GLY A 134 -13.47 3.53 6.27
N ILE A 135 -13.95 4.31 5.32
CA ILE A 135 -13.86 4.06 3.90
C ILE A 135 -13.39 5.34 3.20
N ALA A 136 -12.50 5.21 2.24
CA ALA A 136 -12.09 6.29 1.34
C ALA A 136 -12.55 5.97 -0.08
N PHE A 137 -13.02 7.00 -0.80
CA PHE A 137 -13.46 6.85 -2.17
C PHE A 137 -12.47 7.50 -3.14
N GLY A 138 -12.17 6.81 -4.24
CA GLY A 138 -11.42 7.36 -5.36
C GLY A 138 -12.29 8.29 -6.21
N TRP A 139 -12.30 9.58 -5.89
CA TRP A 139 -13.17 10.55 -6.53
C TRP A 139 -13.03 10.60 -8.06
N ASP A 140 -11.80 10.59 -8.55
CA ASP A 140 -11.53 10.59 -9.99
C ASP A 140 -12.09 9.32 -10.67
N ARG A 141 -12.03 8.16 -10.02
CA ARG A 141 -12.63 6.93 -10.54
C ARG A 141 -14.15 7.01 -10.60
N ILE A 142 -14.78 7.59 -9.57
CA ILE A 142 -16.24 7.81 -9.58
C ILE A 142 -16.63 8.74 -10.71
N VAL A 143 -15.91 9.86 -10.87
CA VAL A 143 -16.19 10.83 -11.95
C VAL A 143 -15.98 10.19 -13.31
N SER A 144 -14.92 9.39 -13.52
CA SER A 144 -14.70 8.70 -14.80
C SER A 144 -15.84 7.72 -15.14
N LEU A 145 -16.38 7.01 -14.16
CA LEU A 145 -17.55 6.15 -14.35
C LEU A 145 -18.81 6.94 -14.70
N LEU A 146 -19.05 8.07 -14.02
CA LEU A 146 -20.20 8.95 -14.27
C LEU A 146 -20.15 9.58 -15.67
N THR A 147 -18.97 9.95 -16.13
CA THR A 147 -18.75 10.55 -17.45
C THR A 147 -18.53 9.52 -18.56
N LYS A 148 -18.49 8.23 -18.21
CA LYS A 148 -18.15 7.12 -19.12
C LYS A 148 -16.79 7.32 -19.82
N SER A 149 -15.84 7.98 -19.13
CA SER A 149 -14.49 8.18 -19.62
C SER A 149 -13.66 6.88 -19.48
N GLU A 150 -12.84 6.58 -20.47
CA GLU A 150 -11.99 5.38 -20.45
C GLU A 150 -10.79 5.51 -19.49
N SER A 151 -10.39 6.74 -19.20
CA SER A 151 -9.23 7.02 -18.34
C SER A 151 -9.56 8.10 -17.31
N ILE A 152 -9.06 7.92 -16.08
CA ILE A 152 -9.12 8.99 -15.04
C ILE A 152 -8.37 10.25 -15.45
N ARG A 153 -7.44 10.17 -16.41
CA ARG A 153 -6.74 11.35 -16.94
C ARG A 153 -7.67 12.33 -17.66
N ASP A 154 -8.79 11.85 -18.17
CA ASP A 154 -9.79 12.69 -18.87
C ASP A 154 -10.62 13.53 -17.91
N VAL A 155 -10.62 13.18 -16.61
CA VAL A 155 -11.40 13.86 -15.56
C VAL A 155 -10.55 14.59 -14.54
N ILE A 156 -9.22 14.48 -14.62
CA ILE A 156 -8.27 15.21 -13.79
C ILE A 156 -7.83 16.48 -14.52
N ALA A 157 -7.94 17.65 -13.85
CA ALA A 157 -7.64 18.95 -14.46
C ALA A 157 -6.18 19.09 -14.95
N PHE A 158 -5.22 18.49 -14.21
CA PHE A 158 -3.79 18.53 -14.51
C PHE A 158 -3.18 17.13 -14.41
N PRO A 159 -3.50 16.22 -15.35
CA PRO A 159 -3.04 14.85 -15.29
C PRO A 159 -1.53 14.77 -15.57
N LYS A 160 -0.85 13.91 -14.84
CA LYS A 160 0.55 13.58 -15.13
C LYS A 160 0.65 12.51 -16.21
N SER A 161 1.71 12.56 -17.00
CA SER A 161 2.04 11.52 -17.97
C SER A 161 2.63 10.27 -17.31
N GLY A 162 2.94 9.25 -18.09
CA GLY A 162 3.61 8.04 -17.60
C GLY A 162 4.92 8.39 -16.87
N GLY A 163 5.20 7.67 -15.78
CA GLY A 163 6.37 7.95 -14.95
C GLY A 163 6.25 9.16 -14.01
N GLY A 164 5.07 9.78 -13.90
CA GLY A 164 4.83 10.89 -12.98
C GLY A 164 5.32 12.26 -13.49
N TYR A 165 5.68 12.37 -14.75
CA TYR A 165 6.08 13.62 -15.37
C TYR A 165 4.87 14.56 -15.53
N ASP A 166 5.04 15.82 -15.12
CA ASP A 166 4.07 16.90 -15.26
C ASP A 166 4.40 17.76 -16.49
N PRO A 167 3.62 17.66 -17.57
CA PRO A 167 3.90 18.43 -18.79
C PRO A 167 3.64 19.94 -18.64
N LEU A 168 2.95 20.38 -17.58
CA LEU A 168 2.71 21.82 -17.35
C LEU A 168 3.94 22.50 -16.71
N THR A 169 4.60 21.80 -15.79
CA THR A 169 5.70 22.37 -14.99
C THR A 169 7.06 21.80 -15.32
N ASP A 170 7.14 20.83 -16.24
CA ASP A 170 8.33 20.04 -16.55
C ASP A 170 8.93 19.31 -15.33
N ALA A 171 8.10 19.02 -14.32
CA ALA A 171 8.52 18.28 -13.13
C ALA A 171 8.44 16.74 -13.36
N PRO A 172 9.33 15.97 -12.73
CA PRO A 172 10.46 16.37 -11.88
C PRO A 172 11.62 16.93 -12.69
N ALA A 173 12.24 17.99 -12.19
CA ALA A 173 13.41 18.61 -12.76
C ALA A 173 14.63 18.52 -11.82
N PRO A 174 15.87 18.52 -12.35
CA PRO A 174 17.06 18.56 -11.52
C PRO A 174 17.08 19.79 -10.61
N ILE A 175 17.44 19.60 -9.35
CA ILE A 175 17.65 20.70 -8.39
C ILE A 175 19.10 21.20 -8.48
N THR A 176 19.29 22.50 -8.28
CA THR A 176 20.61 23.13 -8.32
C THR A 176 21.45 22.75 -7.08
N PRO A 177 22.78 22.85 -7.15
CA PRO A 177 23.64 22.65 -5.97
C PRO A 177 23.29 23.57 -4.79
N ALA A 178 22.86 24.79 -5.06
CA ALA A 178 22.41 25.74 -4.02
C ALA A 178 21.15 25.24 -3.29
N GLN A 179 20.14 24.78 -4.06
CA GLN A 179 18.92 24.21 -3.51
C GLN A 179 19.18 22.94 -2.68
N ARG A 180 20.08 22.05 -3.16
CA ARG A 180 20.49 20.88 -2.37
C ARG A 180 21.14 21.23 -1.06
N LYS A 181 22.02 22.23 -1.04
CA LYS A 181 22.69 22.71 0.15
C LYS A 181 21.68 23.32 1.14
N GLU A 182 20.76 24.15 0.65
CA GLU A 182 19.70 24.75 1.44
C GLU A 182 18.79 23.70 2.07
N ALA A 183 18.43 22.67 1.32
CA ALA A 183 17.61 21.55 1.79
C ALA A 183 18.38 20.53 2.66
N GLY A 184 19.68 20.68 2.82
CA GLY A 184 20.52 19.73 3.57
C GLY A 184 20.70 18.36 2.89
N VAL A 185 20.45 18.25 1.57
CA VAL A 185 20.53 17.00 0.80
C VAL A 185 21.75 17.00 -0.15
N ASP A 186 22.91 17.24 0.40
CA ASP A 186 24.15 17.39 -0.38
C ASP A 186 24.77 16.06 -0.85
N ALA A 187 24.26 14.92 -0.40
CA ALA A 187 24.78 13.61 -0.81
C ALA A 187 24.44 13.33 -2.27
N LYS A 188 25.47 13.10 -3.09
CA LYS A 188 25.25 12.52 -4.42
C LYS A 188 24.63 11.13 -4.25
N PRO A 189 23.54 10.78 -4.95
CA PRO A 189 23.05 9.42 -4.95
C PRO A 189 24.17 8.49 -5.42
N LYS A 190 24.52 7.50 -4.62
CA LYS A 190 25.45 6.45 -5.05
C LYS A 190 24.88 5.79 -6.29
N LYS A 191 25.66 5.69 -7.35
CA LYS A 191 25.25 4.95 -8.54
C LYS A 191 25.08 3.48 -8.16
N ARG A 192 23.94 2.89 -8.51
CA ARG A 192 23.73 1.43 -8.41
C ARG A 192 24.90 0.74 -9.11
N GLY A 193 25.71 -0.03 -8.38
CA GLY A 193 26.92 -0.71 -8.89
C GLY A 193 28.22 -0.30 -8.20
N GLU A 194 28.26 0.78 -7.39
CA GLU A 194 29.46 1.16 -6.63
C GLU A 194 29.58 0.38 -5.29
N GLU A 195 28.49 -0.20 -4.80
CA GLU A 195 28.50 -1.05 -3.58
C GLU A 195 29.10 -2.44 -3.84
N ASP A 196 28.86 -3.01 -5.04
CA ASP A 196 29.41 -4.32 -5.39
C ASP A 196 30.93 -4.30 -5.64
N ALA A 197 31.49 -3.15 -5.99
CA ALA A 197 32.91 -2.98 -6.24
C ALA A 197 33.73 -2.82 -4.94
N GLN A 198 33.15 -2.24 -3.88
CA GLN A 198 33.82 -2.14 -2.57
C GLN A 198 33.77 -3.46 -1.78
N ALA A 199 32.67 -4.21 -1.85
CA ALA A 199 32.55 -5.52 -1.20
C ALA A 199 33.43 -6.59 -1.84
N SER A 200 33.81 -6.45 -3.11
CA SER A 200 34.73 -7.37 -3.80
C SER A 200 36.21 -7.02 -3.63
N GLY A 201 36.54 -5.77 -3.29
CA GLY A 201 37.91 -5.31 -3.04
C GLY A 201 38.47 -5.70 -1.66
N GLU A 202 37.64 -5.83 -0.64
CA GLU A 202 38.06 -6.22 0.72
C GLU A 202 38.32 -7.74 0.89
N LYS A 203 37.89 -8.59 -0.06
CA LYS A 203 38.11 -10.05 -0.01
C LYS A 203 39.42 -10.53 -0.70
N GLN A 204 40.20 -9.63 -1.28
CA GLN A 204 41.49 -10.02 -1.91
C GLN A 204 42.72 -9.53 -1.17
N GLY A 205 42.59 -9.04 0.05
CA GLY A 205 43.68 -8.51 0.87
C GLY A 205 43.85 -9.16 2.24
N ALA A 206 43.51 -10.45 2.41
CA ALA A 206 43.77 -11.19 3.64
C ALA A 206 44.39 -12.57 3.33
#